data_1bfd08db3ff57a915dc7ecca9292042d
#
_entry.id   1bfd08db3ff57a915dc7ecca9292042d
#
_cell.length_a   1.000
_cell.length_b   1.000
_cell.length_c   1.000
_cell.angle_alpha   90.00
_cell.angle_beta   90.00
_cell.angle_gamma   90.00
#
_symmetry.space_group_name_H-M   'P 1'
#
loop_
_entity.id
_entity.type
_entity.pdbx_description
1 polymer ?
#
loop_
_entity_poly.entity_id
_entity_poly.type
_entity_poly.pdbx_seq_one_letter_code
_entity_poly.pdbx_strand_id
1 'polypeptide(L)'
;ARDRAPPARRNRSHLMPLILFAAPALWDRYRAPLAAALDAAGVGARLTDAAPDPAAVDYIVYAPASPLQDFAPFTRAKAVLNLWAGVERIVGNPTLRQPLCRMVDPAMTESMAEWVLGHALRHHLGIDRHIVNPGRRWDPRTPPLARHRPVTVLGLGELGLAAAQALA
;
A
#
# COMPACT_ATOMS: atom_id res chain seq x y z
N ALA A 1 -22.62 34.38 -42.35
CA ALA A 1 -21.64 33.58 -41.65
C ALA A 1 -21.22 34.32 -40.39
N ARG A 2 -21.66 33.85 -39.21
CA ARG A 2 -21.26 34.43 -37.92
C ARG A 2 -20.09 33.61 -37.41
N ASP A 3 -18.93 34.23 -37.41
CA ASP A 3 -17.69 33.70 -36.86
C ASP A 3 -17.86 33.58 -35.32
N ARG A 4 -17.92 32.33 -34.82
CA ARG A 4 -17.90 32.07 -33.38
C ARG A 4 -16.46 31.91 -32.95
N ALA A 5 -15.96 32.92 -32.25
CA ALA A 5 -14.68 32.84 -31.56
C ALA A 5 -14.66 31.61 -30.62
N PRO A 6 -13.53 30.85 -30.57
CA PRO A 6 -13.39 29.73 -29.66
C PRO A 6 -13.45 30.21 -28.21
N PRO A 7 -14.02 29.39 -27.29
CA PRO A 7 -14.07 29.76 -25.88
C PRO A 7 -12.65 29.89 -25.32
N ALA A 8 -12.43 31.04 -24.67
CA ALA A 8 -11.17 31.34 -23.99
C ALA A 8 -10.79 30.17 -23.06
N ARG A 9 -9.65 29.56 -23.29
CA ARG A 9 -9.02 28.63 -22.36
C ARG A 9 -8.89 29.35 -21.03
N ARG A 10 -9.67 28.94 -20.03
CA ARG A 10 -9.48 29.37 -18.64
C ARG A 10 -8.05 29.00 -18.26
N ASN A 11 -7.20 30.00 -18.14
CA ASN A 11 -5.86 29.89 -17.57
C ASN A 11 -6.04 29.49 -16.10
N ARG A 12 -6.16 28.18 -15.84
CA ARG A 12 -5.97 27.64 -14.51
C ARG A 12 -4.47 27.79 -14.26
N SER A 13 -4.10 28.86 -13.57
CA SER A 13 -2.81 28.89 -12.88
C SER A 13 -2.71 27.57 -12.11
N HIS A 14 -1.89 26.65 -12.59
CA HIS A 14 -1.60 25.40 -11.89
C HIS A 14 -0.82 25.80 -10.62
N LEU A 15 -1.55 26.18 -9.59
CA LEU A 15 -1.01 26.20 -8.24
C LEU A 15 -0.49 24.78 -8.00
N MET A 16 0.80 24.64 -7.69
CA MET A 16 1.42 23.36 -7.37
C MET A 16 0.58 22.67 -6.27
N PRO A 17 0.14 21.44 -6.46
CA PRO A 17 -0.61 20.72 -5.44
C PRO A 17 0.13 20.70 -4.11
N LEU A 18 -0.59 20.92 -3.01
CA LEU A 18 -0.06 20.81 -1.67
C LEU A 18 -0.34 19.39 -1.13
N ILE A 19 0.72 18.68 -0.82
CA ILE A 19 0.66 17.33 -0.27
C ILE A 19 1.08 17.39 1.20
N LEU A 20 0.17 17.09 2.10
CA LEU A 20 0.47 16.93 3.53
C LEU A 20 0.96 15.50 3.80
N PHE A 21 2.13 15.37 4.38
CA PHE A 21 2.60 14.13 4.96
C PHE A 21 2.15 14.06 6.43
N ALA A 22 1.03 13.40 6.69
CA ALA A 22 0.37 13.40 8.00
C ALA A 22 0.94 12.37 9.00
N ALA A 23 2.17 11.91 8.80
CA ALA A 23 2.86 10.95 9.67
C ALA A 23 4.23 11.50 10.10
N PRO A 24 4.29 12.55 10.93
CA PRO A 24 5.52 13.31 11.20
C PRO A 24 6.68 12.45 11.73
N ALA A 25 6.40 11.38 12.48
CA ALA A 25 7.44 10.46 12.95
C ALA A 25 8.17 9.71 11.82
N LEU A 26 7.62 9.70 10.62
CA LEU A 26 8.20 9.06 9.44
C LEU A 26 8.74 10.08 8.42
N TRP A 27 8.64 11.37 8.70
CA TRP A 27 8.97 12.43 7.75
C TRP A 27 10.38 12.34 7.21
N ASP A 28 11.38 12.23 8.07
CA ASP A 28 12.78 12.17 7.66
C ASP A 28 13.10 10.98 6.76
N ARG A 29 12.40 9.85 7.01
CA ARG A 29 12.55 8.63 6.20
C ARG A 29 11.93 8.75 4.81
N TYR A 30 10.79 9.43 4.70
CA TYR A 30 9.98 9.42 3.46
C TYR A 30 10.12 10.69 2.62
N ARG A 31 10.56 11.81 3.20
CA ARG A 31 10.66 13.09 2.49
C ARG A 31 11.43 13.01 1.20
N ALA A 32 12.66 12.52 1.25
CA ALA A 32 13.53 12.45 0.08
C ALA A 32 13.05 11.45 -0.99
N PRO A 33 12.67 10.20 -0.62
CA PRO A 33 12.07 9.26 -1.59
C PRO A 33 10.80 9.77 -2.26
N LEU A 34 9.89 10.42 -1.51
CA LEU A 34 8.66 10.96 -2.08
C LEU A 34 8.92 12.12 -3.02
N ALA A 35 9.83 13.02 -2.66
CA ALA A 35 10.24 14.13 -3.54
C ALA A 35 10.83 13.58 -4.85
N ALA A 36 11.76 12.62 -4.76
CA ALA A 36 12.35 12.00 -5.94
C ALA A 36 11.31 11.27 -6.81
N ALA A 37 10.32 10.61 -6.21
CA ALA A 37 9.25 9.94 -6.95
C ALA A 37 8.33 10.95 -7.67
N LEU A 38 8.00 12.07 -7.03
CA LEU A 38 7.23 13.16 -7.64
C LEU A 38 7.98 13.78 -8.82
N ASP A 39 9.26 14.02 -8.67
CA ASP A 39 10.13 14.57 -9.73
C ASP A 39 10.23 13.58 -10.90
N ALA A 40 10.46 12.31 -10.63
CA ALA A 40 10.53 11.26 -11.66
C ALA A 40 9.20 11.09 -12.42
N ALA A 41 8.08 11.33 -11.76
CA ALA A 41 6.75 11.31 -12.37
C ALA A 41 6.38 12.61 -13.09
N GLY A 42 7.25 13.65 -13.05
CA GLY A 42 6.95 14.97 -13.60
C GLY A 42 5.81 15.70 -12.88
N VAL A 43 5.54 15.33 -11.62
CA VAL A 43 4.48 15.93 -10.80
C VAL A 43 5.06 17.07 -9.99
N GLY A 44 4.85 18.31 -10.44
CA GLY A 44 5.17 19.51 -9.65
C GLY A 44 4.23 19.61 -8.45
N ALA A 45 4.72 19.30 -7.24
CA ALA A 45 3.95 19.39 -6.01
C ALA A 45 4.79 19.90 -4.84
N ARG A 46 4.15 20.53 -3.87
CA ARG A 46 4.77 20.92 -2.61
C ARG A 46 4.46 19.88 -1.53
N LEU A 47 5.49 19.19 -1.07
CA LEU A 47 5.39 18.21 0.04
C LEU A 47 5.72 18.93 1.36
N THR A 48 4.89 18.71 2.39
CA THR A 48 5.04 19.30 3.72
C THR A 48 4.57 18.34 4.81
N ASP A 49 5.14 18.42 5.98
CA ASP A 49 4.71 17.69 7.19
C ASP A 49 3.81 18.53 8.13
N ALA A 50 3.58 19.79 7.76
CA ALA A 50 2.70 20.70 8.50
C ALA A 50 1.70 21.38 7.55
N ALA A 51 0.46 21.50 7.97
CA ALA A 51 -0.60 22.19 7.24
C ALA A 51 -1.26 23.23 8.14
N PRO A 52 -0.72 24.47 8.20
CA PRO A 52 -1.34 25.55 8.96
C PRO A 52 -2.76 25.88 8.49
N ASP A 53 -3.02 25.68 7.20
CA ASP A 53 -4.34 25.76 6.58
C ASP A 53 -4.73 24.41 5.97
N PRO A 54 -5.49 23.58 6.71
CA PRO A 54 -5.94 22.28 6.20
C PRO A 54 -6.79 22.37 4.92
N ALA A 55 -7.55 23.46 4.76
CA ALA A 55 -8.40 23.65 3.57
C ALA A 55 -7.59 23.89 2.28
N ALA A 56 -6.30 24.23 2.38
CA ALA A 56 -5.42 24.38 1.22
C ALA A 56 -4.79 23.07 0.74
N VAL A 57 -4.88 21.98 1.52
CA VAL A 57 -4.27 20.68 1.20
C VAL A 57 -5.03 19.96 0.09
N ASP A 58 -4.30 19.52 -0.95
CA ASP A 58 -4.86 18.78 -2.08
C ASP A 58 -4.80 17.26 -1.90
N TYR A 59 -3.78 16.74 -1.21
CA TYR A 59 -3.60 15.31 -0.93
C TYR A 59 -3.01 15.09 0.45
N ILE A 60 -3.38 14.00 1.08
CA ILE A 60 -2.87 13.61 2.39
C ILE A 60 -2.15 12.26 2.25
N VAL A 61 -0.87 12.21 2.58
CA VAL A 61 -0.13 10.95 2.77
C VAL A 61 -0.27 10.54 4.23
N TYR A 62 -0.85 9.38 4.46
CA TYR A 62 -1.25 8.89 5.78
C TYR A 62 -0.53 7.59 6.12
N ALA A 63 -0.31 7.34 7.40
CA ALA A 63 0.13 6.05 7.93
C ALA A 63 -0.66 5.72 9.20
N PRO A 64 -0.81 4.44 9.60
CA PRO A 64 -1.62 4.04 10.76
C PRO A 64 -1.21 4.66 12.11
N ALA A 65 0.05 5.11 12.23
CA ALA A 65 0.55 5.82 13.41
C ALA A 65 0.40 7.36 13.32
N SER A 66 -0.33 7.85 12.30
CA SER A 66 -0.58 9.29 12.14
C SER A 66 -1.39 9.85 13.32
N PRO A 67 -1.03 11.03 13.85
CA PRO A 67 -1.83 11.74 14.82
C PRO A 67 -3.11 12.34 14.22
N LEU A 68 -3.21 12.42 12.88
CA LEU A 68 -4.38 12.94 12.18
C LEU A 68 -5.57 11.98 12.34
N GLN A 69 -6.61 12.43 13.04
CA GLN A 69 -7.83 11.67 13.26
C GLN A 69 -9.07 12.39 12.70
N ASP A 70 -9.04 13.71 12.54
CA ASP A 70 -10.12 14.49 11.98
C ASP A 70 -9.77 14.96 10.57
N PHE A 71 -10.50 14.45 9.57
CA PHE A 71 -10.34 14.79 8.15
C PHE A 71 -11.31 15.89 7.69
N ALA A 72 -12.28 16.30 8.52
CA ALA A 72 -13.28 17.28 8.14
C ALA A 72 -12.70 18.63 7.69
N PRO A 73 -11.62 19.17 8.29
CA PRO A 73 -11.03 20.44 7.87
C PRO A 73 -10.39 20.40 6.47
N PHE A 74 -10.08 19.23 5.94
CA PHE A 74 -9.39 19.06 4.65
C PHE A 74 -10.38 19.06 3.48
N THR A 75 -11.16 20.11 3.36
CA THR A 75 -12.29 20.21 2.41
C THR A 75 -11.87 20.16 0.94
N ARG A 76 -10.62 20.49 0.63
CA ARG A 76 -10.08 20.49 -0.72
C ARG A 76 -9.33 19.20 -1.07
N ALA A 77 -9.03 18.36 -0.08
CA ALA A 77 -8.26 17.14 -0.28
C ALA A 77 -9.01 16.17 -1.22
N LYS A 78 -8.33 15.75 -2.28
CA LYS A 78 -8.86 14.88 -3.34
C LYS A 78 -8.74 13.40 -3.01
N ALA A 79 -7.74 13.05 -2.20
CA ALA A 79 -7.53 11.67 -1.74
C ALA A 79 -6.66 11.63 -0.48
N VAL A 80 -6.83 10.56 0.29
CA VAL A 80 -5.93 10.12 1.35
C VAL A 80 -5.17 8.90 0.85
N LEU A 81 -3.84 9.01 0.78
CA LEU A 81 -2.91 8.00 0.25
C LEU A 81 -2.27 7.29 1.45
N ASN A 82 -2.74 6.09 1.75
CA ASN A 82 -2.19 5.31 2.85
C ASN A 82 -0.86 4.65 2.42
N LEU A 83 0.20 4.86 3.19
CA LEU A 83 1.52 4.27 2.95
C LEU A 83 1.56 2.75 3.18
N TRP A 84 0.52 2.17 3.77
CA TRP A 84 0.46 0.77 4.12
C TRP A 84 -0.68 0.07 3.37
N ALA A 85 -0.54 -1.23 3.18
CA ALA A 85 -1.59 -2.03 2.55
C ALA A 85 -2.83 -2.19 3.45
N GLY A 86 -2.62 -2.29 4.78
CA GLY A 86 -3.69 -2.34 5.76
C GLY A 86 -4.33 -0.97 5.98
N VAL A 87 -5.65 -0.93 6.04
CA VAL A 87 -6.47 0.30 6.20
C VAL A 87 -7.39 0.23 7.41
N GLU A 88 -7.26 -0.76 8.26
CA GLU A 88 -8.17 -1.10 9.36
C GLU A 88 -8.30 0.06 10.36
N ARG A 89 -7.24 0.86 10.52
CA ARG A 89 -7.23 1.98 11.47
C ARG A 89 -7.85 3.27 10.94
N ILE A 90 -8.16 3.34 9.65
CA ILE A 90 -8.68 4.55 9.01
C ILE A 90 -10.02 4.30 8.32
N VAL A 91 -10.26 3.09 7.82
CA VAL A 91 -11.54 2.74 7.22
C VAL A 91 -12.64 2.83 8.29
N GLY A 92 -13.74 3.49 7.95
CA GLY A 92 -14.82 3.73 8.92
C GLY A 92 -14.64 4.98 9.80
N ASN A 93 -13.57 5.76 9.61
CA ASN A 93 -13.45 7.06 10.27
C ASN A 93 -14.60 7.98 9.82
N PRO A 94 -15.42 8.52 10.76
CA PRO A 94 -16.64 9.26 10.41
C PRO A 94 -16.37 10.61 9.74
N THR A 95 -15.16 11.16 9.87
CA THR A 95 -14.77 12.44 9.26
C THR A 95 -14.10 12.27 7.91
N LEU A 96 -13.71 11.03 7.54
CA LEU A 96 -13.08 10.74 6.25
C LEU A 96 -14.13 10.72 5.14
N ARG A 97 -14.15 11.76 4.31
CA ARG A 97 -15.03 11.88 3.14
C ARG A 97 -14.27 11.71 1.82
N GLN A 98 -12.97 11.84 1.87
CA GLN A 98 -12.09 11.73 0.72
C GLN A 98 -11.92 10.25 0.31
N PRO A 99 -11.71 9.96 -0.98
CA PRO A 99 -11.27 8.64 -1.43
C PRO A 99 -10.03 8.17 -0.66
N LEU A 100 -10.08 6.96 -0.13
CA LEU A 100 -8.95 6.31 0.55
C LEU A 100 -8.27 5.36 -0.42
N CYS A 101 -6.99 5.60 -0.70
CA CYS A 101 -6.15 4.76 -1.53
C CYS A 101 -5.17 4.00 -0.64
N ARG A 102 -5.23 2.67 -0.64
CA ARG A 102 -4.24 1.83 0.03
C ARG A 102 -2.98 1.64 -0.83
N MET A 103 -1.86 1.37 -0.20
CA MET A 103 -0.65 0.96 -0.90
C MET A 103 -0.84 -0.44 -1.53
N VAL A 104 -0.43 -0.58 -2.78
CA VAL A 104 -0.23 -1.85 -3.48
C VAL A 104 1.17 -1.80 -4.08
N ASP A 105 2.00 -2.77 -3.69
CA ASP A 105 3.40 -2.84 -4.13
C ASP A 105 3.68 -4.24 -4.69
N PRO A 106 4.12 -4.34 -5.96
CA PRO A 106 4.48 -5.61 -6.59
C PRO A 106 5.57 -6.38 -5.82
N ALA A 107 6.58 -5.69 -5.30
CA ALA A 107 7.66 -6.33 -4.54
C ALA A 107 7.15 -6.96 -3.23
N MET A 108 6.22 -6.28 -2.55
CA MET A 108 5.57 -6.85 -1.37
C MET A 108 4.71 -8.07 -1.75
N THR A 109 4.01 -8.01 -2.88
CA THR A 109 3.17 -9.10 -3.37
C THR A 109 4.00 -10.34 -3.67
N GLU A 110 5.11 -10.18 -4.38
CA GLU A 110 6.06 -11.24 -4.70
C GLU A 110 6.67 -11.85 -3.43
N SER A 111 7.19 -11.03 -2.53
CA SER A 111 7.78 -11.47 -1.26
C SER A 111 6.77 -12.25 -0.39
N MET A 112 5.50 -11.83 -0.37
CA MET A 112 4.46 -12.55 0.37
C MET A 112 4.11 -13.89 -0.30
N ALA A 113 4.11 -13.97 -1.62
CA ALA A 113 3.91 -15.23 -2.34
C ALA A 113 5.04 -16.23 -2.06
N GLU A 114 6.29 -15.79 -2.08
CA GLU A 114 7.45 -16.61 -1.69
C GLU A 114 7.35 -17.11 -0.25
N TRP A 115 6.96 -16.22 0.68
CA TRP A 115 6.78 -16.59 2.09
C TRP A 115 5.71 -17.68 2.24
N VAL A 116 4.56 -17.51 1.58
CA VAL A 116 3.46 -18.51 1.63
C VAL A 116 3.92 -19.83 1.03
N LEU A 117 4.56 -19.83 -0.14
CA LEU A 117 5.07 -21.04 -0.79
C LEU A 117 6.10 -21.76 0.09
N GLY A 118 7.06 -21.01 0.63
CA GLY A 118 8.08 -21.58 1.52
C GLY A 118 7.49 -22.28 2.74
N HIS A 119 6.51 -21.65 3.40
CA HIS A 119 5.85 -22.24 4.57
C HIS A 119 4.92 -23.40 4.19
N ALA A 120 4.21 -23.33 3.06
CA ALA A 120 3.40 -24.45 2.58
C ALA A 120 4.27 -25.70 2.32
N LEU A 121 5.40 -25.54 1.64
CA LEU A 121 6.36 -26.63 1.41
C LEU A 121 7.00 -27.12 2.70
N ARG A 122 7.35 -26.24 3.62
CA ARG A 122 7.90 -26.62 4.95
C ARG A 122 6.94 -27.55 5.68
N HIS A 123 5.65 -27.22 5.73
CA HIS A 123 4.65 -28.07 6.36
C HIS A 123 4.38 -29.35 5.56
N HIS A 124 4.28 -29.24 4.25
CA HIS A 124 4.03 -30.37 3.35
C HIS A 124 5.12 -31.45 3.47
N LEU A 125 6.38 -31.04 3.48
CA LEU A 125 7.54 -31.92 3.57
C LEU A 125 7.84 -32.35 5.02
N GLY A 126 7.25 -31.68 6.01
CA GLY A 126 7.52 -31.94 7.42
C GLY A 126 8.94 -31.60 7.84
N ILE A 127 9.52 -30.54 7.26
CA ILE A 127 10.92 -30.13 7.45
C ILE A 127 11.26 -29.93 8.92
N ASP A 128 10.34 -29.44 9.74
CA ASP A 128 10.57 -29.15 11.16
C ASP A 128 10.99 -30.39 11.96
N ARG A 129 10.53 -31.57 11.58
CA ARG A 129 10.93 -32.85 12.22
C ARG A 129 12.43 -33.16 12.04
N HIS A 130 12.99 -32.65 10.94
CA HIS A 130 14.42 -32.87 10.64
C HIS A 130 15.29 -31.77 11.25
N ILE A 131 14.80 -30.53 11.30
CA ILE A 131 15.49 -29.39 11.90
C ILE A 131 15.49 -29.54 13.44
N VAL A 132 14.31 -29.79 14.04
CA VAL A 132 14.15 -29.96 15.49
C VAL A 132 14.16 -31.45 15.81
N ASN A 133 15.33 -32.03 15.77
CA ASN A 133 15.54 -33.47 16.00
C ASN A 133 16.59 -33.71 17.11
N PRO A 134 16.23 -33.43 18.38
CA PRO A 134 17.18 -33.55 19.49
C PRO A 134 17.68 -34.98 19.70
N GLY A 135 16.88 -35.98 19.34
CA GLY A 135 17.26 -37.40 19.42
C GLY A 135 18.07 -37.90 18.24
N ARG A 136 18.41 -37.06 17.26
CA ARG A 136 19.15 -37.42 16.03
C ARG A 136 18.60 -38.67 15.34
N ARG A 137 17.28 -38.84 15.34
CA ARG A 137 16.63 -40.03 14.77
C ARG A 137 16.45 -39.84 13.28
N TRP A 138 16.82 -40.85 12.51
CA TRP A 138 16.47 -40.91 11.09
C TRP A 138 14.94 -41.20 10.93
N ASP A 139 14.24 -40.35 10.17
CA ASP A 139 12.83 -40.53 9.85
C ASP A 139 12.67 -40.79 8.34
N PRO A 140 12.48 -42.04 7.91
CA PRO A 140 12.44 -42.41 6.51
C PRO A 140 11.07 -42.12 5.82
N ARG A 141 10.14 -41.46 6.52
CA ARG A 141 8.81 -41.13 5.93
C ARG A 141 8.97 -40.22 4.74
N THR A 142 8.39 -40.66 3.61
CA THR A 142 8.32 -39.86 2.39
C THR A 142 6.96 -39.19 2.27
N PRO A 143 6.87 -37.87 2.22
CA PRO A 143 5.59 -37.18 1.98
C PRO A 143 5.08 -37.49 0.57
N PRO A 144 3.76 -37.43 0.32
CA PRO A 144 3.23 -37.49 -1.03
C PRO A 144 3.73 -36.31 -1.87
N LEU A 145 3.68 -36.41 -3.17
CA LEU A 145 4.04 -35.27 -4.04
C LEU A 145 3.05 -34.11 -3.84
N ALA A 146 3.56 -32.88 -3.93
CA ALA A 146 2.77 -31.66 -3.70
C ALA A 146 1.51 -31.61 -4.57
N ARG A 147 1.60 -32.02 -5.85
CA ARG A 147 0.44 -32.09 -6.76
C ARG A 147 -0.72 -32.95 -6.29
N HIS A 148 -0.54 -33.80 -5.29
CA HIS A 148 -1.58 -34.63 -4.69
C HIS A 148 -2.15 -34.01 -3.40
N ARG A 149 -1.77 -32.79 -3.06
CA ARG A 149 -2.23 -32.07 -1.88
C ARG A 149 -3.12 -30.89 -2.29
N PRO A 150 -4.43 -30.93 -2.00
CA PRO A 150 -5.27 -29.76 -2.23
C PRO A 150 -4.88 -28.63 -1.29
N VAL A 151 -4.85 -27.41 -1.82
CA VAL A 151 -4.63 -26.18 -1.05
C VAL A 151 -5.83 -25.26 -1.28
N THR A 152 -6.35 -24.69 -0.22
CA THR A 152 -7.42 -23.70 -0.28
C THR A 152 -6.89 -22.35 0.13
N VAL A 153 -7.10 -21.34 -0.71
CA VAL A 153 -6.74 -19.95 -0.42
C VAL A 153 -8.01 -19.16 -0.15
N LEU A 154 -8.10 -18.56 1.05
CA LEU A 154 -9.24 -17.73 1.43
C LEU A 154 -8.94 -16.27 1.07
N GLY A 155 -9.67 -15.73 0.06
CA GLY A 155 -9.49 -14.40 -0.49
C GLY A 155 -8.48 -14.36 -1.63
N LEU A 156 -8.95 -13.93 -2.80
CA LEU A 156 -8.16 -13.81 -4.03
C LEU A 156 -7.95 -12.33 -4.41
N GLY A 157 -7.56 -11.50 -3.41
CA GLY A 157 -7.03 -10.16 -3.65
C GLY A 157 -5.59 -10.23 -4.16
N GLU A 158 -4.90 -9.09 -4.23
CA GLU A 158 -3.52 -8.99 -4.74
C GLU A 158 -2.58 -10.08 -4.18
N LEU A 159 -2.52 -10.21 -2.85
CA LEU A 159 -1.64 -11.17 -2.19
C LEU A 159 -2.12 -12.61 -2.35
N GLY A 160 -3.43 -12.84 -2.17
CA GLY A 160 -4.00 -14.20 -2.22
C GLY A 160 -3.94 -14.79 -3.62
N LEU A 161 -4.14 -13.98 -4.67
CA LEU A 161 -4.01 -14.42 -6.05
C LEU A 161 -2.56 -14.81 -6.38
N ALA A 162 -1.59 -13.97 -6.00
CA ALA A 162 -0.18 -14.26 -6.22
C ALA A 162 0.27 -15.53 -5.47
N ALA A 163 -0.17 -15.70 -4.22
CA ALA A 163 0.09 -16.91 -3.46
C ALA A 163 -0.55 -18.16 -4.10
N ALA A 164 -1.79 -18.06 -4.59
CA ALA A 164 -2.46 -19.15 -5.28
C ALA A 164 -1.72 -19.53 -6.58
N GLN A 165 -1.25 -18.57 -7.35
CA GLN A 165 -0.45 -18.80 -8.55
C GLN A 165 0.90 -19.48 -8.25
N ALA A 166 1.55 -19.08 -7.15
CA ALA A 166 2.80 -19.68 -6.73
C ALA A 166 2.63 -21.13 -6.21
N LEU A 167 1.43 -21.50 -5.74
CA LEU A 167 1.12 -22.83 -5.23
C LEU A 167 0.58 -23.80 -6.30
N ALA A 168 0.24 -23.29 -7.49
CA ALA A 168 -0.31 -24.09 -8.61
C ALA A 168 0.80 -24.81 -9.39
#